data_dcdc4faf9095613833e5e7e2a1735eb9
#
_entry.id   dcdc4faf9095613833e5e7e2a1735eb9
#
_cell.length_a   1.000
_cell.length_b   1.000
_cell.length_c   1.000
_cell.angle_alpha   90.00
_cell.angle_beta   90.00
_cell.angle_gamma   90.00
#
_symmetry.space_group_name_H-M   'P 1'
#
loop_
_entity.id
_entity.type
_entity.pdbx_description
1 polymer ?
#
loop_
_entity_poly.entity_id
_entity_poly.type
_entity_poly.pdbx_seq_one_letter_code
_entity_poly.pdbx_strand_id
1 'polypeptide(L)'
;ILVVPAVTANRTITLPSPVAGANFKLIYGGAAEETENVIIDTGSDTNFFIGGVQHLDTNADNVSVYSDGNSNSKLTLIDFGIMEINITAKDSTNWYVWGNVVSATAPTFGDQ
;
A
#
# COMPACT_ATOMS: atom_id res chain seq x y z
N ILE A 1 -14.54 -1.11 -1.48
CA ILE A 1 -13.70 -1.41 -0.32
C ILE A 1 -13.20 -2.83 -0.44
N LEU A 2 -11.90 -3.01 -0.31
CA LEU A 2 -11.26 -4.32 -0.28
C LEU A 2 -10.85 -4.64 1.17
N VAL A 3 -11.37 -5.74 1.68
CA VAL A 3 -10.97 -6.25 3.00
C VAL A 3 -9.89 -7.29 2.77
N VAL A 4 -8.67 -7.01 3.23
CA VAL A 4 -7.54 -7.94 3.12
C VAL A 4 -7.57 -8.85 4.34
N PRO A 5 -7.83 -10.16 4.16
CA PRO A 5 -7.94 -11.08 5.30
C PRO A 5 -6.55 -11.45 5.84
N ALA A 6 -6.54 -12.15 6.98
CA ALA A 6 -5.34 -12.81 7.44
C ALA A 6 -4.81 -13.77 6.36
N VAL A 7 -3.49 -13.81 6.21
CA VAL A 7 -2.83 -14.62 5.18
C VAL A 7 -1.79 -15.54 5.81
N THR A 8 -1.47 -16.63 5.11
CA THR A 8 -0.47 -17.62 5.53
C THR A 8 0.79 -17.57 4.68
N ALA A 9 0.87 -16.67 3.73
CA ALA A 9 2.01 -16.45 2.86
C ALA A 9 1.98 -15.01 2.32
N ASN A 10 3.10 -14.53 1.79
CA ASN A 10 3.13 -13.23 1.12
C ASN A 10 2.13 -13.20 -0.04
N ARG A 11 1.46 -12.07 -0.21
CA ARG A 11 0.46 -11.88 -1.26
C ARG A 11 0.71 -10.59 -2.00
N THR A 12 0.27 -10.57 -3.25
CA THR A 12 0.31 -9.37 -4.10
C THR A 12 -1.10 -9.00 -4.53
N ILE A 13 -1.44 -7.74 -4.36
CA ILE A 13 -2.66 -7.14 -4.89
C ILE A 13 -2.24 -6.30 -6.10
N THR A 14 -2.66 -6.71 -7.28
CA THR A 14 -2.35 -6.00 -8.52
C THR A 14 -3.51 -5.10 -8.89
N LEU A 15 -3.24 -3.79 -9.03
CA LEU A 15 -4.24 -2.83 -9.46
C LEU A 15 -4.50 -2.96 -10.97
N PRO A 16 -5.70 -2.64 -11.43
CA PRO A 16 -5.95 -2.55 -12.86
C PRO A 16 -5.23 -1.34 -13.47
N SER A 17 -5.24 -1.21 -14.77
CA SER A 17 -4.75 -0.01 -15.43
C SER A 17 -5.52 1.21 -14.92
N PRO A 18 -4.84 2.31 -14.57
CA PRO A 18 -5.51 3.45 -13.97
C PRO A 18 -6.43 4.15 -14.98
N VAL A 19 -7.62 4.45 -14.50
CA VAL A 19 -8.59 5.29 -15.19
C VAL A 19 -8.95 6.43 -14.23
N ALA A 20 -8.76 7.65 -14.66
CA ALA A 20 -8.96 8.82 -13.80
C ALA A 20 -10.27 8.75 -13.01
N GLY A 21 -10.19 8.93 -11.71
CA GLY A 21 -11.31 8.83 -10.79
C GLY A 21 -11.59 7.43 -10.23
N ALA A 22 -10.99 6.36 -10.75
CA ALA A 22 -11.11 5.04 -10.16
C ALA A 22 -10.53 5.05 -8.75
N ASN A 23 -11.25 4.46 -7.78
CA ASN A 23 -10.91 4.55 -6.37
C ASN A 23 -11.02 3.17 -5.70
N PHE A 24 -10.02 2.85 -4.89
CA PHE A 24 -10.03 1.67 -4.03
C PHE A 24 -9.67 2.07 -2.60
N LYS A 25 -10.33 1.43 -1.65
CA LYS A 25 -9.98 1.54 -0.23
C LYS A 25 -9.67 0.14 0.28
N LEU A 26 -8.50 -0.03 0.88
CA LEU A 26 -8.07 -1.29 1.47
C LEU A 26 -8.10 -1.16 2.99
N ILE A 27 -8.68 -2.17 3.65
CA ILE A 27 -8.64 -2.30 5.11
C ILE A 27 -8.22 -3.72 5.47
N TYR A 28 -7.62 -3.87 6.65
CA TYR A 28 -7.27 -5.18 7.16
C TYR A 28 -8.45 -5.79 7.89
N GLY A 29 -8.78 -7.04 7.56
CA GLY A 29 -9.89 -7.78 8.17
C GLY A 29 -9.48 -8.85 9.18
N GLY A 30 -8.18 -8.99 9.46
CA GLY A 30 -7.70 -9.94 10.45
C GLY A 30 -7.73 -9.37 11.88
N ALA A 31 -7.23 -10.15 12.84
CA ALA A 31 -7.30 -9.80 14.26
C ALA A 31 -5.98 -9.27 14.82
N ALA A 32 -4.86 -9.55 14.19
CA ALA A 32 -3.52 -9.19 14.69
C ALA A 32 -2.56 -8.99 13.53
N GLU A 33 -1.44 -8.31 13.81
CA GLU A 33 -0.35 -8.14 12.85
C GLU A 33 0.13 -9.50 12.34
N GLU A 34 0.36 -9.56 11.05
CA GLU A 34 0.83 -10.76 10.36
C GLU A 34 2.37 -10.82 10.37
N THR A 35 2.93 -12.00 10.06
CA THR A 35 4.37 -12.15 9.80
C THR A 35 4.68 -12.12 8.31
N GLU A 36 3.67 -12.11 7.49
CA GLU A 36 3.76 -12.08 6.03
C GLU A 36 3.67 -10.65 5.50
N ASN A 37 4.09 -10.46 4.26
CA ASN A 37 4.01 -9.18 3.58
C ASN A 37 2.87 -9.17 2.57
N VAL A 38 2.28 -8.01 2.38
CA VAL A 38 1.36 -7.76 1.28
C VAL A 38 1.95 -6.67 0.40
N ILE A 39 2.06 -6.96 -0.89
CA ILE A 39 2.53 -6.01 -1.89
C ILE A 39 1.32 -5.48 -2.64
N ILE A 40 1.20 -4.17 -2.73
CA ILE A 40 0.23 -3.51 -3.60
C ILE A 40 1.02 -2.98 -4.79
N ASP A 41 0.67 -3.45 -5.97
CA ASP A 41 1.46 -3.21 -7.17
C ASP A 41 0.55 -2.64 -8.26
N THR A 42 1.08 -1.70 -9.05
CA THR A 42 0.30 -1.02 -10.08
C THR A 42 0.02 -1.87 -11.31
N GLY A 43 0.63 -3.06 -11.41
CA GLY A 43 0.49 -3.95 -12.55
C GLY A 43 1.39 -3.61 -13.74
N SER A 44 2.14 -2.52 -13.67
CA SER A 44 3.05 -2.09 -14.73
C SER A 44 4.15 -1.20 -14.16
N ASP A 45 5.37 -1.35 -14.66
CA ASP A 45 6.49 -0.49 -14.31
C ASP A 45 6.43 0.90 -14.94
N THR A 46 5.39 1.17 -15.71
CA THR A 46 5.10 2.50 -16.28
C THR A 46 3.94 3.20 -15.60
N ASN A 47 3.32 2.58 -14.60
CA ASN A 47 2.29 3.17 -13.77
C ASN A 47 2.83 3.34 -12.34
N PHE A 48 2.64 4.52 -11.75
CA PHE A 48 3.34 4.89 -10.54
C PHE A 48 2.40 5.32 -9.43
N PHE A 49 2.88 5.17 -8.19
CA PHE A 49 2.25 5.74 -7.01
C PHE A 49 2.76 7.17 -6.78
N ILE A 50 1.87 8.03 -6.33
CA ILE A 50 2.14 9.38 -5.87
C ILE A 50 1.58 9.52 -4.46
N GLY A 51 2.32 10.15 -3.56
CA GLY A 51 1.89 10.37 -2.19
C GLY A 51 2.62 9.48 -1.21
N GLY A 52 1.95 9.00 -0.19
CA GLY A 52 2.59 8.21 0.84
C GLY A 52 1.62 7.76 1.92
N VAL A 53 2.13 7.05 2.90
CA VAL A 53 1.36 6.56 4.03
C VAL A 53 2.03 6.94 5.34
N GLN A 54 1.22 7.13 6.39
CA GLN A 54 1.70 7.28 7.76
C GLN A 54 1.93 5.90 8.35
N HIS A 55 3.13 5.67 8.86
CA HIS A 55 3.45 4.48 9.61
C HIS A 55 3.34 4.76 11.11
N LEU A 56 2.38 4.13 11.74
CA LEU A 56 2.19 4.17 13.19
C LEU A 56 2.94 2.96 13.76
N ASP A 57 4.16 3.21 14.22
CA ASP A 57 5.07 2.15 14.65
C ASP A 57 4.69 1.68 16.05
N THR A 58 4.53 0.37 16.24
CA THR A 58 4.19 -0.22 17.53
C THR A 58 5.38 -0.24 18.51
N ASN A 59 6.60 -0.02 18.03
CA ASN A 59 7.83 -0.13 18.83
C ASN A 59 8.64 1.16 18.92
N ALA A 60 8.36 2.16 18.10
CA ALA A 60 9.20 3.34 17.96
C ALA A 60 8.39 4.57 17.57
N ASP A 61 9.05 5.57 17.02
CA ASP A 61 8.42 6.80 16.56
C ASP A 61 7.68 6.59 15.24
N ASN A 62 6.56 7.29 15.11
CA ASN A 62 5.80 7.30 13.86
C ASN A 62 6.60 7.99 12.76
N VAL A 63 6.49 7.48 11.54
CA VAL A 63 7.15 8.07 10.36
C VAL A 63 6.18 8.12 9.18
N SER A 64 6.43 9.04 8.28
CA SER A 64 5.75 9.10 6.98
C SER A 64 6.63 8.43 5.93
N VAL A 65 6.03 7.60 5.09
CA VAL A 65 6.74 6.90 4.01
C VAL A 65 6.18 7.40 2.68
N TYR A 66 7.06 7.87 1.81
CA TYR A 66 6.67 8.53 0.57
C TYR A 66 7.12 7.75 -0.66
N SER A 67 6.30 7.81 -1.72
CA SER A 67 6.73 7.49 -3.06
C SER A 67 7.64 8.60 -3.60
N ASP A 68 8.60 8.25 -4.47
CA ASP A 68 9.40 9.24 -5.20
C ASP A 68 8.58 10.00 -6.26
N GLY A 69 7.38 9.54 -6.57
CA GLY A 69 6.44 10.19 -7.49
C GLY A 69 6.72 9.95 -8.97
N ASN A 70 7.77 9.24 -9.33
CA ASN A 70 8.13 9.05 -10.74
C ASN A 70 8.63 7.66 -11.12
N SER A 71 8.90 6.77 -10.16
CA SER A 71 9.33 5.41 -10.46
C SER A 71 8.73 4.34 -9.56
N ASN A 72 8.18 4.71 -8.42
CA ASN A 72 7.67 3.72 -7.47
C ASN A 72 6.33 3.14 -7.95
N SER A 73 6.36 1.88 -8.28
CA SER A 73 5.23 1.13 -8.83
C SER A 73 4.70 0.04 -7.91
N LYS A 74 5.28 -0.11 -6.71
CA LYS A 74 4.77 -1.00 -5.67
C LYS A 74 4.91 -0.39 -4.29
N LEU A 75 4.00 -0.77 -3.41
CA LEU A 75 4.02 -0.51 -1.97
C LEU A 75 4.05 -1.85 -1.25
N THR A 76 5.09 -2.11 -0.48
CA THR A 76 5.21 -3.33 0.31
C THR A 76 4.84 -3.03 1.76
N LEU A 77 3.81 -3.70 2.24
CA LEU A 77 3.39 -3.68 3.63
C LEU A 77 4.08 -4.84 4.33
N ILE A 78 5.08 -4.51 5.15
CA ILE A 78 5.90 -5.50 5.84
C ILE A 78 5.25 -5.87 7.16
N ASP A 79 5.11 -7.17 7.42
CA ASP A 79 4.41 -7.68 8.61
C ASP A 79 3.06 -6.95 8.76
N PHE A 80 2.27 -6.97 7.69
CA PHE A 80 1.08 -6.12 7.59
C PHE A 80 0.05 -6.43 8.67
N GLY A 81 -0.75 -5.45 8.97
CA GLY A 81 -1.78 -5.57 9.98
C GLY A 81 -2.80 -4.46 9.82
N ILE A 82 -3.14 -3.81 10.91
CA ILE A 82 -4.13 -2.73 10.89
C ILE A 82 -3.73 -1.67 9.88
N MET A 83 -4.60 -1.42 8.92
CA MET A 83 -4.36 -0.43 7.88
C MET A 83 -5.66 0.13 7.33
N GLU A 84 -5.57 1.33 6.84
CA GLU A 84 -6.56 1.94 5.95
C GLU A 84 -5.79 2.69 4.88
N ILE A 85 -5.87 2.21 3.64
CA ILE A 85 -5.14 2.77 2.51
C ILE A 85 -6.15 3.14 1.43
N ASN A 86 -6.08 4.38 0.97
CA ASN A 86 -6.91 4.90 -0.11
C ASN A 86 -6.05 5.09 -1.36
N ILE A 87 -6.52 4.57 -2.48
CA ILE A 87 -5.82 4.61 -3.76
C ILE A 87 -6.80 5.15 -4.81
N THR A 88 -6.44 6.27 -5.44
CA THR A 88 -7.27 6.92 -6.44
C THR A 88 -6.45 7.21 -7.69
N ALA A 89 -6.92 6.78 -8.85
CA ALA A 89 -6.26 7.09 -10.11
C ALA A 89 -6.39 8.58 -10.42
N LYS A 90 -5.26 9.24 -10.58
CA LYS A 90 -5.18 10.64 -11.00
C LYS A 90 -5.40 10.78 -12.51
N ASP A 91 -4.77 9.90 -13.26
CA ASP A 91 -4.78 9.89 -14.71
C ASP A 91 -4.51 8.45 -15.22
N SER A 92 -4.13 8.29 -16.48
CA SER A 92 -3.90 6.97 -17.09
C SER A 92 -2.58 6.30 -16.67
N THR A 93 -1.75 6.98 -15.86
CA THR A 93 -0.43 6.45 -15.46
C THR A 93 -0.16 6.53 -13.96
N ASN A 94 -0.92 7.32 -13.20
CA ASN A 94 -0.60 7.59 -11.80
C ASN A 94 -1.76 7.27 -10.86
N TRP A 95 -1.39 6.68 -9.73
CA TRP A 95 -2.28 6.43 -8.60
C TRP A 95 -1.85 7.28 -7.41
N TYR A 96 -2.75 8.10 -6.88
CA TYR A 96 -2.57 8.67 -5.55
C TYR A 96 -2.75 7.59 -4.51
N VAL A 97 -1.87 7.58 -3.51
CA VAL A 97 -1.95 6.68 -2.36
C VAL A 97 -1.76 7.47 -1.08
N TRP A 98 -2.59 7.22 -0.09
CA TRP A 98 -2.43 7.69 1.28
C TRP A 98 -3.22 6.83 2.24
N GLY A 99 -2.89 6.97 3.52
CA GLY A 99 -3.54 6.23 4.57
C GLY A 99 -2.63 6.01 5.75
N ASN A 100 -3.03 5.08 6.60
CA ASN A 100 -2.32 4.74 7.82
C ASN A 100 -2.05 3.24 7.87
N VAL A 101 -0.87 2.88 8.36
CA VAL A 101 -0.44 1.50 8.57
C VAL A 101 0.10 1.37 9.98
N VAL A 102 -0.40 0.41 10.76
CA VAL A 102 0.08 0.12 12.11
C VAL A 102 0.84 -1.19 12.07
N SER A 103 2.13 -1.14 12.30
CA SER A 103 3.00 -2.33 12.28
C SER A 103 4.30 -2.05 13.01
N ALA A 104 5.11 -3.10 13.24
CA ALA A 104 6.43 -2.95 13.85
C ALA A 104 7.50 -2.54 12.83
N THR A 105 7.27 -2.75 11.54
CA THR A 105 8.22 -2.44 10.47
C THR A 105 7.57 -1.52 9.45
N ALA A 106 8.24 -0.43 9.09
CA ALA A 106 7.72 0.55 8.14
C ALA A 106 7.50 -0.07 6.76
N PRO A 107 6.41 0.27 6.08
CA PRO A 107 6.23 -0.10 4.68
C PRO A 107 7.26 0.59 3.80
N THR A 108 7.46 0.06 2.60
CA THR A 108 8.41 0.61 1.63
C THR A 108 7.77 0.78 0.27
N PHE A 109 8.10 1.88 -0.40
CA PHE A 109 7.82 2.04 -1.83
C PHE A 109 9.02 1.57 -2.63
N GLY A 110 8.76 1.04 -3.81
CA GLY A 110 9.82 0.57 -4.70
C GLY A 110 9.33 0.39 -6.12
N ASP A 111 10.25 -0.03 -6.98
CA ASP A 111 9.96 -0.34 -8.38
C ASP A 111 9.66 -1.83 -8.51
N GLN A 112 8.75 -2.16 -9.38
CA GLN A 112 8.48 -3.56 -9.67
C GLN A 112 9.35 -4.12 -10.79
#